data_87ffef3173cd02b9b92b10797d9a7609
#
_entry.id   87ffef3173cd02b9b92b10797d9a7609
#
_cell.length_a   1.000
_cell.length_b   1.000
_cell.length_c   1.000
_cell.angle_alpha   90.00
_cell.angle_beta   90.00
_cell.angle_gamma   90.00
#
_symmetry.space_group_name_H-M   'P 1'
#
loop_
_entity.id
_entity.type
_entity.pdbx_description
1 polymer ?
#
loop_
_entity_poly.entity_id
_entity_poly.type
_entity_poly.pdbx_seq_one_letter_code
_entity_poly.pdbx_strand_id
1 'polypeptide(L)'
;VPTRPEVLELVFEALGLKEGDVLYDLGSGDGRIVIEAAKRYPIKKAVGIELRDELVKEATERVRREGLEGRVEIIHGDFFRVPIKEATVVYMYLLTSVNEALKPKLKQELRPGTRVVTLDFQIPGWRPVRVVGDRSGWQRTLYVYVIGDSDA
;
A
#
# COMPACT_ATOMS: atom_id res chain seq x y z
N VAL A 1 0.48 -8.19 -12.11
CA VAL A 1 1.17 -9.47 -11.83
C VAL A 1 1.10 -9.76 -10.35
N PRO A 2 0.65 -10.95 -9.97
CA PRO A 2 0.56 -11.29 -8.54
C PRO A 2 1.93 -11.24 -7.86
N THR A 3 1.96 -10.72 -6.64
CA THR A 3 3.17 -10.66 -5.84
C THR A 3 3.52 -12.06 -5.33
N ARG A 4 4.76 -12.47 -5.54
CA ARG A 4 5.23 -13.78 -5.08
C ARG A 4 5.29 -13.81 -3.55
N PRO A 5 5.15 -15.00 -2.94
CA PRO A 5 5.19 -15.10 -1.47
C PRO A 5 6.45 -14.51 -0.83
N GLU A 6 7.63 -14.70 -1.43
CA GLU A 6 8.88 -14.14 -0.92
C GLU A 6 8.88 -12.61 -0.94
N VAL A 7 8.31 -12.02 -1.99
CA VAL A 7 8.20 -10.58 -2.11
C VAL A 7 7.17 -10.07 -1.12
N LEU A 8 6.10 -10.81 -0.90
CA LEU A 8 5.07 -10.45 0.07
C LEU A 8 5.67 -10.28 1.47
N GLU A 9 6.57 -11.19 1.88
CA GLU A 9 7.24 -11.08 3.18
C GLU A 9 8.08 -9.80 3.27
N LEU A 10 8.78 -9.44 2.19
CA LEU A 10 9.55 -8.20 2.15
C LEU A 10 8.64 -6.97 2.26
N VAL A 11 7.50 -7.02 1.58
CA VAL A 11 6.52 -5.93 1.64
C VAL A 11 6.09 -5.72 3.09
N PHE A 12 5.71 -6.78 3.79
CA PHE A 12 5.26 -6.65 5.19
C PHE A 12 6.39 -6.20 6.11
N GLU A 13 7.63 -6.62 5.86
CA GLU A 13 8.77 -6.11 6.61
C GLU A 13 8.89 -4.60 6.44
N ALA A 14 8.76 -4.11 5.21
CA ALA A 14 8.86 -2.68 4.92
C ALA A 14 7.69 -1.88 5.50
N LEU A 15 6.47 -2.44 5.44
CA LEU A 15 5.28 -1.76 5.94
C LEU A 15 5.32 -1.57 7.47
N GLY A 16 5.91 -2.51 8.20
CA GLY A 16 6.03 -2.41 9.65
C GLY A 16 4.68 -2.23 10.34
N LEU A 17 3.69 -2.99 9.92
CA LEU A 17 2.32 -2.84 10.42
C LEU A 17 2.22 -3.15 11.92
N LYS A 18 1.46 -2.33 12.63
CA LYS A 18 1.26 -2.48 14.06
C LYS A 18 -0.17 -2.14 14.45
N GLU A 19 -0.50 -2.41 15.70
CA GLU A 19 -1.82 -2.15 16.25
C GLU A 19 -2.25 -0.70 15.98
N GLY A 20 -3.48 -0.55 15.51
CA GLY A 20 -4.06 0.75 15.22
C GLY A 20 -3.74 1.31 13.84
N ASP A 21 -2.86 0.67 13.07
CA ASP A 21 -2.56 1.16 11.72
C ASP A 21 -3.75 1.06 10.80
N VAL A 22 -3.85 2.02 9.89
CA VAL A 22 -4.80 2.03 8.77
C VAL A 22 -3.99 2.00 7.49
N LEU A 23 -4.05 0.88 6.78
CA LEU A 23 -3.29 0.66 5.55
C LEU A 23 -4.15 0.98 4.34
N TYR A 24 -3.61 1.77 3.42
CA TYR A 24 -4.23 1.98 2.10
C TYR A 24 -3.31 1.45 1.01
N ASP A 25 -3.85 0.59 0.16
CA ASP A 25 -3.15 0.04 -1.01
C ASP A 25 -3.71 0.70 -2.27
N LEU A 26 -2.92 1.53 -2.92
CA LEU A 26 -3.33 2.26 -4.13
C LEU A 26 -3.05 1.38 -5.36
N GLY A 27 -4.13 0.88 -5.96
CA GLY A 27 -4.05 -0.12 -7.02
C GLY A 27 -3.99 -1.52 -6.43
N SER A 28 -4.97 -1.87 -5.60
CA SER A 28 -4.92 -3.08 -4.78
C SER A 28 -5.09 -4.40 -5.53
N GLY A 29 -5.47 -4.36 -6.79
CA GLY A 29 -5.62 -5.58 -7.58
C GLY A 29 -6.65 -6.54 -6.99
N ASP A 30 -6.23 -7.78 -6.78
CA ASP A 30 -7.10 -8.83 -6.20
C ASP A 30 -7.20 -8.75 -4.67
N GLY A 31 -6.64 -7.71 -4.05
CA GLY A 31 -6.74 -7.49 -2.62
C GLY A 31 -5.75 -8.25 -1.77
N ARG A 32 -4.76 -8.87 -2.38
CA ARG A 32 -3.82 -9.76 -1.69
C ARG A 32 -3.11 -9.09 -0.50
N ILE A 33 -2.60 -7.87 -0.68
CA ILE A 33 -1.87 -7.17 0.37
C ILE A 33 -2.80 -6.81 1.54
N VAL A 34 -3.94 -6.21 1.26
CA VAL A 34 -4.86 -5.76 2.32
C VAL A 34 -5.47 -6.94 3.09
N ILE A 35 -5.77 -8.02 2.39
CA ILE A 35 -6.33 -9.22 3.02
C ILE A 35 -5.29 -9.88 3.93
N GLU A 36 -4.08 -10.11 3.43
CA GLU A 36 -3.01 -10.71 4.23
C GLU A 36 -2.60 -9.82 5.39
N ALA A 37 -2.59 -8.50 5.19
CA ALA A 37 -2.29 -7.56 6.27
C ALA A 37 -3.27 -7.71 7.43
N ALA A 38 -4.56 -7.77 7.13
CA ALA A 38 -5.59 -7.91 8.16
C ALA A 38 -5.53 -9.27 8.86
N LYS A 39 -5.12 -10.32 8.14
CA LYS A 39 -5.00 -11.66 8.72
C LYS A 39 -3.80 -11.79 9.64
N ARG A 40 -2.70 -11.10 9.34
CA ARG A 40 -1.42 -11.29 10.05
C ARG A 40 -1.16 -10.28 11.15
N TYR A 41 -1.76 -9.10 11.08
CA TYR A 41 -1.42 -8.00 11.99
C TYR A 41 -2.66 -7.41 12.65
N PRO A 42 -2.55 -6.91 13.89
CA PRO A 42 -3.68 -6.33 14.62
C PRO A 42 -3.95 -4.89 14.19
N ILE A 43 -3.94 -4.62 12.89
CA ILE A 43 -4.23 -3.30 12.37
C ILE A 43 -5.71 -2.98 12.52
N LYS A 44 -6.02 -1.69 12.54
CA LYS A 44 -7.40 -1.23 12.66
C LYS A 44 -8.18 -1.52 11.39
N LYS A 45 -7.58 -1.24 10.23
CA LYS A 45 -8.29 -1.33 8.96
C LYS A 45 -7.31 -1.40 7.80
N ALA A 46 -7.70 -2.09 6.74
CA ALA A 46 -6.97 -2.10 5.48
C ALA A 46 -7.95 -1.76 4.36
N VAL A 47 -7.56 -0.81 3.50
CA VAL A 47 -8.39 -0.33 2.40
C VAL A 47 -7.64 -0.53 1.10
N GLY A 48 -8.25 -1.23 0.15
CA GLY A 48 -7.72 -1.37 -1.20
C GLY A 48 -8.53 -0.52 -2.16
N ILE A 49 -7.86 0.25 -3.00
CA ILE A 49 -8.51 1.05 -4.04
C ILE A 49 -8.13 0.45 -5.38
N GLU A 50 -9.11 0.07 -6.16
CA GLU A 50 -8.90 -0.59 -7.45
C GLU A 50 -9.89 -0.07 -8.48
N LEU A 51 -9.40 0.20 -9.68
CA LEU A 51 -10.20 0.74 -10.78
C LEU A 51 -10.89 -0.35 -11.59
N ARG A 52 -10.29 -1.54 -11.70
CA ARG A 52 -10.82 -2.60 -12.55
C ARG A 52 -11.92 -3.39 -11.86
N ASP A 53 -13.10 -3.37 -12.46
CA ASP A 53 -14.31 -3.95 -11.89
C ASP A 53 -14.15 -5.44 -11.55
N GLU A 54 -13.55 -6.22 -12.42
CA GLU A 54 -13.39 -7.67 -12.20
C GLU A 54 -12.47 -7.96 -11.01
N LEU A 55 -11.46 -7.12 -10.79
CA LEU A 55 -10.57 -7.29 -9.63
C LEU A 55 -11.24 -6.86 -8.34
N VAL A 56 -12.05 -5.80 -8.40
CA VAL A 56 -12.84 -5.35 -7.24
C VAL A 56 -13.79 -6.45 -6.80
N LYS A 57 -14.47 -7.09 -7.75
CA LYS A 57 -15.40 -8.19 -7.45
C LYS A 57 -14.68 -9.37 -6.83
N GLU A 58 -13.55 -9.76 -7.40
CA GLU A 58 -12.74 -10.86 -6.89
C GLU A 58 -12.25 -10.58 -5.46
N ALA A 59 -11.72 -9.39 -5.22
CA ALA A 59 -11.23 -9.00 -3.92
C ALA A 59 -12.36 -8.92 -2.88
N THR A 60 -13.48 -8.32 -3.25
CA THR A 60 -14.64 -8.19 -2.35
C THR A 60 -15.19 -9.56 -1.95
N GLU A 61 -15.28 -10.48 -2.91
CA GLU A 61 -15.74 -11.84 -2.63
C GLU A 61 -14.77 -12.56 -1.71
N ARG A 62 -13.48 -12.38 -1.89
CA ARG A 62 -12.47 -12.99 -1.03
C ARG A 62 -12.54 -12.44 0.40
N VAL A 63 -12.72 -11.13 0.55
CA VAL A 63 -12.91 -10.51 1.86
C VAL A 63 -14.10 -11.13 2.59
N ARG A 64 -15.20 -11.31 1.87
CA ARG A 64 -16.41 -11.91 2.44
C ARG A 64 -16.17 -13.37 2.85
N ARG A 65 -15.56 -14.17 1.97
CA ARG A 65 -15.30 -15.58 2.25
C ARG A 65 -14.40 -15.79 3.47
N GLU A 66 -13.46 -14.88 3.68
CA GLU A 66 -12.50 -14.99 4.78
C GLU A 66 -12.97 -14.28 6.05
N GLY A 67 -14.20 -13.74 6.04
CA GLY A 67 -14.77 -13.14 7.24
C GLY A 67 -14.09 -11.85 7.67
N LEU A 68 -13.55 -11.11 6.72
CA LEU A 68 -12.77 -9.89 7.00
C LEU A 68 -13.58 -8.60 6.78
N GLU A 69 -14.87 -8.72 6.52
CA GLU A 69 -15.73 -7.54 6.40
C GLU A 69 -15.68 -6.72 7.69
N GLY A 70 -15.61 -5.42 7.56
CA GLY A 70 -15.42 -4.52 8.70
C GLY A 70 -13.97 -4.20 9.00
N ARG A 71 -13.02 -5.05 8.59
CA ARG A 71 -11.59 -4.76 8.74
C ARG A 71 -10.91 -4.52 7.41
N VAL A 72 -11.40 -5.11 6.32
CA VAL A 72 -10.90 -4.87 4.98
C VAL A 72 -12.01 -4.29 4.13
N GLU A 73 -11.72 -3.17 3.49
CA GLU A 73 -12.65 -2.51 2.57
C GLU A 73 -12.01 -2.43 1.20
N ILE A 74 -12.75 -2.80 0.16
CA ILE A 74 -12.31 -2.67 -1.23
C ILE A 74 -13.16 -1.56 -1.86
N ILE A 75 -12.49 -0.53 -2.34
CA ILE A 75 -13.16 0.61 -2.99
C ILE A 75 -12.94 0.52 -4.49
N HIS A 76 -14.03 0.50 -5.23
CA HIS A 76 -14.00 0.59 -6.69
C HIS A 76 -13.86 2.06 -7.05
N GLY A 77 -12.69 2.50 -7.43
CA GLY A 77 -12.46 3.90 -7.72
C GLY A 77 -11.06 4.19 -8.22
N ASP A 78 -10.86 5.47 -8.54
CA ASP A 78 -9.60 6.00 -9.01
C ASP A 78 -8.81 6.50 -7.80
N PHE A 79 -7.61 5.94 -7.56
CA PHE A 79 -6.82 6.33 -6.39
C PHE A 79 -6.33 7.77 -6.44
N PHE A 80 -6.39 8.45 -7.59
CA PHE A 80 -6.14 9.89 -7.63
C PHE A 80 -7.29 10.68 -7.01
N ARG A 81 -8.49 10.11 -6.91
CA ARG A 81 -9.70 10.82 -6.47
C ARG A 81 -10.22 10.37 -5.11
N VAL A 82 -10.03 9.11 -4.76
CA VAL A 82 -10.50 8.59 -3.48
C VAL A 82 -9.69 9.18 -2.34
N PRO A 83 -10.33 9.78 -1.31
CA PRO A 83 -9.59 10.33 -0.17
C PRO A 83 -8.78 9.26 0.56
N ILE A 84 -7.56 9.62 0.98
CA ILE A 84 -6.67 8.71 1.70
C ILE A 84 -6.19 9.29 3.03
N LYS A 85 -6.83 10.35 3.51
CA LYS A 85 -6.37 11.09 4.69
C LYS A 85 -6.35 10.28 5.99
N GLU A 86 -7.10 9.20 6.06
CA GLU A 86 -7.15 8.36 7.25
C GLU A 86 -5.97 7.39 7.34
N ALA A 87 -5.20 7.25 6.26
CA ALA A 87 -4.10 6.28 6.22
C ALA A 87 -3.00 6.65 7.21
N THR A 88 -2.45 5.64 7.89
CA THR A 88 -1.20 5.75 8.62
C THR A 88 -0.07 5.10 7.84
N VAL A 89 -0.41 4.23 6.90
CA VAL A 89 0.53 3.56 6.00
C VAL A 89 -0.11 3.48 4.61
N VAL A 90 0.65 3.85 3.59
CA VAL A 90 0.22 3.74 2.19
C VAL A 90 1.19 2.82 1.45
N TYR A 91 0.67 1.87 0.71
CA TYR A 91 1.47 0.97 -0.13
C TYR A 91 1.17 1.24 -1.60
N MET A 92 2.20 1.29 -2.43
CA MET A 92 2.06 1.54 -3.87
C MET A 92 3.02 0.62 -4.64
N TYR A 93 2.48 -0.07 -5.64
CA TYR A 93 3.29 -0.76 -6.63
C TYR A 93 2.92 -0.20 -7.99
N LEU A 94 3.43 0.99 -8.28
CA LEU A 94 3.04 1.81 -9.43
C LEU A 94 4.28 2.34 -10.13
N LEU A 95 4.16 2.61 -11.43
CA LEU A 95 5.26 3.14 -12.21
C LEU A 95 5.75 4.48 -11.64
N THR A 96 7.02 4.79 -11.89
CA THR A 96 7.65 6.04 -11.43
C THR A 96 6.84 7.27 -11.81
N SER A 97 6.32 7.30 -13.05
CA SER A 97 5.52 8.44 -13.52
C SER A 97 4.22 8.61 -12.74
N VAL A 98 3.61 7.51 -12.31
CA VAL A 98 2.40 7.56 -11.49
C VAL A 98 2.74 8.02 -10.07
N ASN A 99 3.83 7.53 -9.52
CA ASN A 99 4.33 7.97 -8.22
C ASN A 99 4.58 9.47 -8.21
N GLU A 100 5.21 10.00 -9.29
CA GLU A 100 5.42 11.44 -9.43
C GLU A 100 4.11 12.20 -9.43
N ALA A 101 3.12 11.72 -10.18
CA ALA A 101 1.82 12.39 -10.30
C ALA A 101 1.03 12.36 -8.97
N LEU A 102 1.28 11.37 -8.11
CA LEU A 102 0.59 11.24 -6.82
C LEU A 102 1.19 12.13 -5.73
N LYS A 103 2.37 12.71 -5.93
CA LYS A 103 3.04 13.49 -4.89
C LYS A 103 2.17 14.59 -4.28
N PRO A 104 1.47 15.43 -5.07
CA PRO A 104 0.62 16.47 -4.47
C PRO A 104 -0.46 15.89 -3.56
N LYS A 105 -1.10 14.81 -3.97
CA LYS A 105 -2.14 14.16 -3.17
C LYS A 105 -1.58 13.61 -1.86
N LEU A 106 -0.44 12.93 -1.94
CA LEU A 106 0.20 12.37 -0.76
C LEU A 106 0.54 13.47 0.25
N LYS A 107 1.12 14.58 -0.23
CA LYS A 107 1.48 15.70 0.64
C LYS A 107 0.26 16.40 1.23
N GLN A 108 -0.80 16.54 0.47
CA GLN A 108 -1.99 17.28 0.91
C GLN A 108 -2.84 16.47 1.88
N GLU A 109 -2.98 15.18 1.67
CA GLU A 109 -3.94 14.37 2.42
C GLU A 109 -3.33 13.62 3.59
N LEU A 110 -2.07 13.22 3.51
CA LEU A 110 -1.45 12.41 4.55
C LEU A 110 -0.85 13.27 5.67
N ARG A 111 -1.07 12.83 6.89
CA ARG A 111 -0.51 13.52 8.07
C ARG A 111 0.99 13.28 8.17
N PRO A 112 1.75 14.24 8.73
CA PRO A 112 3.16 14.01 9.02
C PRO A 112 3.34 12.74 9.86
N GLY A 113 4.36 11.96 9.52
CA GLY A 113 4.61 10.67 10.16
C GLY A 113 3.99 9.49 9.46
N THR A 114 3.08 9.72 8.50
CA THR A 114 2.51 8.63 7.70
C THR A 114 3.62 7.97 6.88
N ARG A 115 3.66 6.65 6.88
CA ARG A 115 4.63 5.89 6.10
C ARG A 115 4.06 5.64 4.69
N VAL A 116 4.89 5.85 3.67
CA VAL A 116 4.54 5.52 2.30
C VAL A 116 5.60 4.52 1.81
N VAL A 117 5.15 3.37 1.37
CA VAL A 117 6.05 2.28 0.95
C VAL A 117 5.79 1.95 -0.51
N THR A 118 6.85 1.96 -1.31
CA THR A 118 6.73 1.62 -2.73
C THR A 118 7.57 0.38 -3.04
N LEU A 119 7.04 -0.46 -3.95
CA LEU A 119 7.78 -1.62 -4.45
C LEU A 119 8.40 -1.27 -5.80
N ASP A 120 9.70 -1.50 -5.92
CA ASP A 120 10.53 -1.34 -7.12
C ASP A 120 10.67 0.08 -7.66
N PHE A 121 9.63 0.89 -7.64
CA PHE A 121 9.65 2.21 -8.27
C PHE A 121 9.70 3.31 -7.20
N GLN A 122 10.67 4.20 -7.30
CA GLN A 122 10.83 5.28 -6.34
C GLN A 122 9.82 6.40 -6.56
N ILE A 123 9.66 7.24 -5.53
CA ILE A 123 8.95 8.51 -5.66
C ILE A 123 10.02 9.55 -6.00
N PRO A 124 10.00 10.10 -7.23
CA PRO A 124 11.04 11.05 -7.66
C PRO A 124 11.16 12.24 -6.72
N GLY A 125 12.40 12.59 -6.37
CA GLY A 125 12.69 13.73 -5.53
C GLY A 125 12.51 13.53 -4.04
N TRP A 126 11.89 12.42 -3.61
CA TRP A 126 11.74 12.10 -2.20
C TRP A 126 12.89 11.20 -1.75
N ARG A 127 13.30 11.35 -0.50
CA ARG A 127 14.38 10.54 0.06
C ARG A 127 13.82 9.46 0.96
N PRO A 128 14.04 8.18 0.64
CA PRO A 128 13.58 7.11 1.53
C PRO A 128 14.34 7.14 2.84
N VAL A 129 13.62 6.89 3.93
CA VAL A 129 14.23 6.76 5.26
C VAL A 129 14.77 5.35 5.47
N ARG A 130 14.29 4.39 4.66
CA ARG A 130 14.72 3.00 4.74
C ARG A 130 14.55 2.35 3.37
N VAL A 131 15.47 1.44 3.04
CA VAL A 131 15.37 0.63 1.82
C VAL A 131 15.50 -0.82 2.24
N VAL A 132 14.51 -1.63 1.83
CA VAL A 132 14.49 -3.06 2.11
C VAL A 132 14.68 -3.80 0.80
N GLY A 133 15.78 -4.51 0.67
CA GLY A 133 16.14 -5.18 -0.56
C GLY A 133 16.00 -6.69 -0.47
N ASP A 134 15.56 -7.29 -1.58
CA ASP A 134 15.64 -8.72 -1.77
C ASP A 134 17.02 -9.01 -2.37
N ARG A 135 17.81 -9.81 -1.67
CA ARG A 135 19.16 -10.18 -2.12
C ARG A 135 19.17 -11.40 -3.00
N SER A 136 18.00 -11.93 -3.35
CA SER A 136 17.89 -12.98 -4.35
C SER A 136 18.18 -12.39 -5.74
N GLY A 137 18.33 -13.25 -6.74
CA GLY A 137 18.70 -12.82 -8.10
C GLY A 137 17.75 -11.85 -8.79
N TRP A 138 16.57 -11.60 -8.25
CA TRP A 138 15.59 -10.71 -8.85
C TRP A 138 15.60 -9.30 -8.27
N GLN A 139 16.34 -9.06 -7.20
CA GLN A 139 16.60 -7.75 -6.61
C GLN A 139 15.36 -6.86 -6.47
N ARG A 140 14.29 -7.39 -5.89
CA ARG A 140 13.12 -6.60 -5.58
C ARG A 140 13.45 -5.63 -4.44
N THR A 141 12.95 -4.40 -4.52
CA THR A 141 13.30 -3.36 -3.56
C THR A 141 12.08 -2.62 -3.06
N LEU A 142 12.01 -2.43 -1.75
CA LEU A 142 10.98 -1.63 -1.12
C LEU A 142 11.62 -0.33 -0.63
N TYR A 143 10.98 0.79 -0.91
CA TYR A 143 11.41 2.10 -0.44
C TYR A 143 10.40 2.60 0.58
N VAL A 144 10.87 2.97 1.76
CA VAL A 144 10.03 3.48 2.84
C VAL A 144 10.25 4.98 2.97
N TYR A 145 9.18 5.74 2.82
CA TYR A 145 9.16 7.19 2.98
C TYR A 145 8.33 7.57 4.18
N VAL A 146 8.61 8.72 4.79
CA VAL A 146 7.82 9.26 5.89
C VAL A 146 7.45 10.68 5.54
N ILE A 147 6.14 10.96 5.55
CA ILE A 147 5.62 12.30 5.27
C ILE A 147 6.16 13.28 6.32
N GLY A 148 6.65 14.41 5.86
CA GLY A 148 7.29 15.41 6.71
C GLY A 148 8.81 15.33 6.68
N ASP A 149 9.36 14.15 6.43
CA ASP A 149 10.82 13.93 6.36
C ASP A 149 11.29 13.71 4.93
N SER A 150 10.72 12.71 4.25
CA SER A 150 11.17 12.29 2.91
C SER A 150 10.81 13.30 1.83
N ASP A 151 9.75 14.05 2.03
CA ASP A 151 9.20 15.01 1.07
C ASP A 151 9.68 16.44 1.31
N ALA A 152 10.60 16.63 2.23
CA ALA A 152 11.12 17.95 2.57
C ALA A 152 12.04 18.53 1.47
#